data_745b671635751fe3a6ee4dd02a888268
#
_entry.id   745b671635751fe3a6ee4dd02a888268
#
_cell.length_a   1.000
_cell.length_b   1.000
_cell.length_c   1.000
_cell.angle_alpha   90.00
_cell.angle_beta   90.00
_cell.angle_gamma   90.00
#
_symmetry.space_group_name_H-M   'P 1'
#
loop_
_entity.id
_entity.type
_entity.pdbx_description
1 polymer ?
#
loop_
_entity_poly.entity_id
_entity_poly.type
_entity_poly.pdbx_seq_one_letter_code
_entity_poly.pdbx_strand_id
1 'polypeptide(L)'
;MQDERLRDYDYYLRQLIRNKKHVLSAEEEKILALGGEVYSQFQNIFSMIDNADLHFGEIEDESGNRVALTHGMYGVFLHGRNRELRRRAFEQYYQSYIGLTNTIAATYFGNVKKDVFLMRARGYHSCLQRALEGEDVPVCVYENLIASVHENLPDMHRYIALRKRVLGYDEQHMYDIYAPLVEDAELKLSYEDACDLVVEGLAPLGEDYGSLLRRGFAEGWVDVCETPGKRSGAYSTGIFG
;
A
#
# COMPACT_ATOMS: atom_id res chain seq x y z
N MET A 1 -25.99 -16.23 24.19
CA MET A 1 -24.99 -17.29 24.34
C MET A 1 -24.72 -17.46 25.82
N GLN A 2 -25.23 -18.57 26.41
CA GLN A 2 -25.14 -18.80 27.90
C GLN A 2 -24.24 -19.98 28.25
N ASP A 3 -23.56 -20.58 27.27
CA ASP A 3 -22.65 -21.69 27.50
C ASP A 3 -21.24 -21.15 27.76
N GLU A 4 -20.77 -21.34 29.03
CA GLU A 4 -19.46 -20.83 29.48
C GLU A 4 -18.28 -21.40 28.66
N ARG A 5 -18.45 -22.59 28.07
CA ARG A 5 -17.47 -23.24 27.20
C ARG A 5 -17.24 -22.49 25.88
N LEU A 6 -18.20 -21.66 25.47
CA LEU A 6 -18.14 -20.89 24.24
C LEU A 6 -17.74 -19.43 24.47
N ARG A 7 -17.39 -19.04 25.69
CA ARG A 7 -17.07 -17.66 26.05
C ARG A 7 -15.91 -17.10 25.23
N ASP A 8 -14.86 -17.88 25.04
CA ASP A 8 -13.67 -17.47 24.31
C ASP A 8 -13.94 -17.30 22.79
N TYR A 9 -15.03 -17.91 22.30
CA TYR A 9 -15.48 -17.82 20.90
C TYR A 9 -16.62 -16.81 20.71
N ASP A 10 -17.02 -16.05 21.73
CA ASP A 10 -18.21 -15.18 21.67
C ASP A 10 -18.16 -14.19 20.51
N TYR A 11 -17.00 -13.53 20.30
CA TYR A 11 -16.81 -12.60 19.17
C TYR A 11 -16.99 -13.31 17.82
N TYR A 12 -16.33 -14.42 17.61
CA TYR A 12 -16.41 -15.22 16.39
C TYR A 12 -17.83 -15.70 16.09
N LEU A 13 -18.53 -16.21 17.11
CA LEU A 13 -19.91 -16.65 16.98
C LEU A 13 -20.87 -15.51 16.66
N ARG A 14 -20.68 -14.34 17.25
CA ARG A 14 -21.44 -13.12 16.90
C ARG A 14 -21.21 -12.72 15.45
N GLN A 15 -19.99 -12.80 14.97
CA GLN A 15 -19.62 -12.51 13.58
C GLN A 15 -20.33 -13.50 12.62
N LEU A 16 -20.33 -14.79 12.92
CA LEU A 16 -21.05 -15.80 12.12
C LEU A 16 -22.55 -15.51 12.07
N ILE A 17 -23.18 -15.18 13.21
CA ILE A 17 -24.62 -14.86 13.28
C ILE A 17 -24.93 -13.61 12.46
N ARG A 18 -24.11 -12.56 12.56
CA ARG A 18 -24.26 -11.31 11.80
C ARG A 18 -24.20 -11.56 10.30
N ASN A 19 -23.22 -12.35 9.85
CA ASN A 19 -23.00 -12.62 8.44
C ASN A 19 -24.05 -13.59 7.84
N LYS A 20 -24.80 -14.32 8.67
CA LYS A 20 -25.78 -15.32 8.22
C LYS A 20 -26.82 -14.76 7.22
N LYS A 21 -27.20 -13.49 7.37
CA LYS A 21 -28.16 -12.82 6.47
C LYS A 21 -27.65 -12.65 5.04
N HIS A 22 -26.33 -12.77 4.82
CA HIS A 22 -25.65 -12.63 3.54
C HIS A 22 -25.12 -13.97 3.00
N VAL A 23 -25.38 -15.06 3.72
CA VAL A 23 -25.09 -16.42 3.25
C VAL A 23 -26.25 -16.90 2.40
N LEU A 24 -25.94 -17.37 1.21
CA LEU A 24 -26.90 -17.86 0.21
C LEU A 24 -27.16 -19.37 0.38
N SER A 25 -27.95 -19.96 -0.51
CA SER A 25 -28.09 -21.42 -0.57
C SER A 25 -26.77 -22.11 -0.90
N ALA A 26 -26.62 -23.38 -0.58
CA ALA A 26 -25.38 -24.14 -0.83
C ALA A 26 -25.01 -24.16 -2.32
N GLU A 27 -25.98 -24.22 -3.20
CA GLU A 27 -25.81 -24.22 -4.66
C GLU A 27 -25.34 -22.85 -5.16
N GLU A 28 -25.90 -21.77 -4.66
CA GLU A 28 -25.49 -20.38 -5.00
C GLU A 28 -24.09 -20.07 -4.46
N GLU A 29 -23.78 -20.46 -3.22
CA GLU A 29 -22.44 -20.33 -2.64
C GLU A 29 -21.39 -21.09 -3.45
N LYS A 30 -21.72 -22.30 -3.91
CA LYS A 30 -20.86 -23.10 -4.77
C LYS A 30 -20.56 -22.37 -6.10
N ILE A 31 -21.58 -21.77 -6.73
CA ILE A 31 -21.40 -21.01 -7.96
C ILE A 31 -20.51 -19.79 -7.72
N LEU A 32 -20.75 -19.03 -6.65
CA LEU A 32 -19.90 -17.88 -6.31
C LEU A 32 -18.47 -18.28 -5.99
N ALA A 33 -18.27 -19.40 -5.29
CA ALA A 33 -16.94 -19.92 -4.99
C ALA A 33 -16.16 -20.33 -6.26
N LEU A 34 -16.83 -21.00 -7.22
CA LEU A 34 -16.25 -21.33 -8.53
C LEU A 34 -15.85 -20.07 -9.33
N GLY A 35 -16.54 -18.96 -9.12
CA GLY A 35 -16.20 -17.67 -9.72
C GLY A 35 -14.96 -16.99 -9.10
N GLY A 36 -14.45 -17.48 -7.96
CA GLY A 36 -13.39 -16.83 -7.19
C GLY A 36 -12.13 -16.56 -8.00
N GLU A 37 -11.67 -17.53 -8.79
CA GLU A 37 -10.51 -17.37 -9.66
C GLU A 37 -10.73 -16.31 -10.74
N VAL A 38 -11.93 -16.19 -11.28
CA VAL A 38 -12.30 -15.17 -12.27
C VAL A 38 -12.31 -13.79 -11.61
N TYR A 39 -12.83 -13.69 -10.40
CA TYR A 39 -12.91 -12.40 -9.68
C TYR A 39 -11.53 -11.85 -9.32
N SER A 40 -10.54 -12.70 -9.07
CA SER A 40 -9.18 -12.28 -8.74
C SER A 40 -8.37 -11.78 -9.95
N GLN A 41 -8.81 -12.08 -11.19
CA GLN A 41 -8.03 -11.76 -12.39
C GLN A 41 -7.84 -10.25 -12.60
N PHE A 42 -8.79 -9.41 -12.23
CA PHE A 42 -8.62 -7.96 -12.38
C PHE A 42 -7.43 -7.41 -11.58
N GLN A 43 -7.24 -7.92 -10.36
CA GLN A 43 -6.08 -7.57 -9.55
C GLN A 43 -4.79 -8.18 -10.13
N ASN A 44 -4.86 -9.42 -10.60
CA ASN A 44 -3.72 -10.09 -11.22
C ASN A 44 -3.27 -9.38 -12.50
N ILE A 45 -4.20 -8.98 -13.38
CA ILE A 45 -3.88 -8.22 -14.61
C ILE A 45 -3.16 -6.92 -14.26
N PHE A 46 -3.67 -6.14 -13.30
CA PHE A 46 -2.99 -4.92 -12.87
C PHE A 46 -1.60 -5.22 -12.29
N SER A 47 -1.47 -6.27 -11.49
CA SER A 47 -0.19 -6.70 -10.92
C SER A 47 0.83 -7.08 -11.99
N MET A 48 0.40 -7.74 -13.08
CA MET A 48 1.29 -8.05 -14.20
C MET A 48 1.72 -6.78 -14.94
N ILE A 49 0.79 -5.87 -15.21
CA ILE A 49 1.13 -4.57 -15.80
C ILE A 49 2.16 -3.85 -14.93
N ASP A 50 1.89 -3.69 -13.65
CA ASP A 50 2.66 -2.85 -12.73
C ASP A 50 4.05 -3.42 -12.40
N ASN A 51 4.15 -4.76 -12.24
CA ASN A 51 5.40 -5.38 -11.77
C ASN A 51 6.19 -6.10 -12.88
N ALA A 52 5.61 -6.33 -14.05
CA ALA A 52 6.27 -7.08 -15.11
C ALA A 52 6.35 -6.33 -16.45
N ASP A 53 5.27 -5.69 -16.90
CA ASP A 53 5.18 -5.13 -18.24
C ASP A 53 5.62 -3.66 -18.32
N LEU A 54 5.42 -2.88 -17.24
CA LEU A 54 5.81 -1.48 -17.22
C LEU A 54 7.31 -1.31 -17.14
N HIS A 55 7.84 -0.57 -18.11
CA HIS A 55 9.22 -0.12 -18.14
C HIS A 55 9.26 1.40 -18.15
N PHE A 56 9.98 1.98 -17.19
CA PHE A 56 10.09 3.42 -17.04
C PHE A 56 11.31 4.00 -17.77
N GLY A 57 12.13 3.13 -18.42
CA GLY A 57 13.32 3.52 -19.15
C GLY A 57 14.49 3.89 -18.25
N GLU A 58 15.41 4.70 -18.76
CA GLU A 58 16.59 5.19 -18.04
C GLU A 58 16.52 6.70 -17.87
N ILE A 59 17.10 7.18 -16.78
CA ILE A 59 17.22 8.59 -16.45
C ILE A 59 18.67 8.92 -16.11
N GLU A 60 19.12 10.12 -16.45
CA GLU A 60 20.44 10.61 -16.07
C GLU A 60 20.41 11.15 -14.65
N ASP A 61 21.25 10.60 -13.77
CA ASP A 61 21.41 11.02 -12.38
C ASP A 61 22.19 12.36 -12.25
N GLU A 62 22.42 12.82 -11.02
CA GLU A 62 23.17 14.06 -10.75
C GLU A 62 24.65 14.00 -11.16
N SER A 63 25.21 12.80 -11.30
CA SER A 63 26.59 12.57 -11.72
C SER A 63 26.73 12.39 -13.23
N GLY A 64 25.61 12.44 -13.98
CA GLY A 64 25.58 12.23 -15.42
C GLY A 64 25.55 10.75 -15.85
N ASN A 65 25.34 9.82 -14.92
CA ASN A 65 25.22 8.41 -15.24
C ASN A 65 23.77 8.08 -15.63
N ARG A 66 23.64 7.18 -16.62
CA ARG A 66 22.33 6.62 -16.98
C ARG A 66 22.01 5.47 -16.05
N VAL A 67 20.90 5.60 -15.33
CA VAL A 67 20.41 4.59 -14.40
C VAL A 67 18.97 4.20 -14.75
N ALA A 68 18.63 2.93 -14.56
CA ALA A 68 17.27 2.46 -14.80
C ALA A 68 16.30 3.13 -13.81
N LEU A 69 15.20 3.68 -14.33
CA LEU A 69 14.12 4.18 -13.51
C LEU A 69 13.21 3.00 -13.14
N THR A 70 13.18 2.68 -11.85
CA THR A 70 12.37 1.62 -11.26
C THR A 70 11.44 2.22 -10.21
N HIS A 71 10.54 1.43 -9.63
CA HIS A 71 9.70 1.86 -8.50
C HIS A 71 10.56 2.35 -7.31
N GLY A 72 11.63 1.65 -6.98
CA GLY A 72 12.56 2.03 -5.92
C GLY A 72 13.34 3.29 -6.27
N MET A 73 13.95 3.35 -7.45
CA MET A 73 14.71 4.52 -7.90
C MET A 73 13.86 5.78 -8.05
N TYR A 74 12.58 5.63 -8.44
CA TYR A 74 11.65 6.76 -8.44
C TYR A 74 11.53 7.40 -7.04
N GLY A 75 11.37 6.54 -6.00
CA GLY A 75 11.37 7.01 -4.62
C GLY A 75 12.65 7.74 -4.22
N VAL A 76 13.82 7.17 -4.57
CA VAL A 76 15.13 7.77 -4.30
C VAL A 76 15.24 9.15 -4.94
N PHE A 77 14.87 9.29 -6.24
CA PHE A 77 14.92 10.57 -6.93
C PHE A 77 13.99 11.61 -6.31
N LEU A 78 12.76 11.24 -5.90
CA LEU A 78 11.83 12.18 -5.28
C LEU A 78 12.30 12.74 -3.92
N HIS A 79 13.16 12.00 -3.22
CA HIS A 79 13.79 12.47 -1.97
C HIS A 79 15.08 13.27 -2.23
N GLY A 80 15.57 13.31 -3.48
CA GLY A 80 16.75 14.09 -3.87
C GLY A 80 16.52 15.60 -3.79
N ARG A 81 17.62 16.37 -3.71
CA ARG A 81 17.58 17.85 -3.66
C ARG A 81 17.36 18.50 -5.03
N ASN A 82 17.80 17.85 -6.08
CA ASN A 82 17.71 18.38 -7.44
C ASN A 82 16.27 18.37 -7.96
N ARG A 83 15.64 19.54 -7.99
CA ARG A 83 14.25 19.71 -8.39
C ARG A 83 14.00 19.26 -9.83
N GLU A 84 14.93 19.54 -10.73
CA GLU A 84 14.79 19.18 -12.14
C GLU A 84 14.85 17.67 -12.34
N LEU A 85 15.72 16.98 -11.58
CA LEU A 85 15.78 15.52 -11.58
C LEU A 85 14.49 14.91 -11.02
N ARG A 86 13.94 15.46 -9.91
CA ARG A 86 12.63 15.04 -9.38
C ARG A 86 11.53 15.18 -10.42
N ARG A 87 11.47 16.33 -11.11
CA ARG A 87 10.48 16.59 -12.16
C ARG A 87 10.59 15.58 -13.29
N ARG A 88 11.80 15.37 -13.84
CA ARG A 88 12.04 14.42 -14.93
C ARG A 88 11.68 12.99 -14.52
N ALA A 89 12.07 12.56 -13.32
CA ALA A 89 11.72 11.24 -12.79
C ALA A 89 10.20 11.08 -12.68
N PHE A 90 9.50 12.08 -12.15
CA PHE A 90 8.04 12.07 -12.01
C PHE A 90 7.35 11.99 -13.39
N GLU A 91 7.71 12.86 -14.32
CA GLU A 91 7.08 12.90 -15.65
C GLU A 91 7.32 11.58 -16.40
N GLN A 92 8.55 11.08 -16.41
CA GLN A 92 8.90 9.85 -17.12
C GLN A 92 8.21 8.63 -16.49
N TYR A 93 8.16 8.55 -15.16
CA TYR A 93 7.48 7.47 -14.45
C TYR A 93 6.00 7.40 -14.79
N TYR A 94 5.28 8.51 -14.68
CA TYR A 94 3.85 8.55 -15.00
C TYR A 94 3.53 8.46 -16.48
N GLN A 95 4.45 8.85 -17.38
CA GLN A 95 4.24 8.70 -18.81
C GLN A 95 4.01 7.24 -19.21
N SER A 96 4.65 6.28 -18.55
CA SER A 96 4.46 4.85 -18.78
C SER A 96 3.04 4.40 -18.41
N TYR A 97 2.49 4.88 -17.28
CA TYR A 97 1.10 4.64 -16.91
C TYR A 97 0.10 5.31 -17.85
N ILE A 98 0.38 6.55 -18.25
CA ILE A 98 -0.46 7.31 -19.18
C ILE A 98 -0.59 6.55 -20.51
N GLY A 99 0.49 5.93 -20.98
CA GLY A 99 0.49 5.09 -22.18
C GLY A 99 -0.47 3.90 -22.12
N LEU A 100 -0.80 3.43 -20.91
CA LEU A 100 -1.71 2.29 -20.66
C LEU A 100 -3.05 2.71 -20.04
N THR A 101 -3.41 3.99 -20.08
CA THR A 101 -4.61 4.52 -19.40
C THR A 101 -5.87 3.73 -19.71
N ASN A 102 -6.12 3.37 -20.96
CA ASN A 102 -7.31 2.64 -21.38
C ASN A 102 -7.34 1.21 -20.77
N THR A 103 -6.20 0.53 -20.77
CA THR A 103 -6.09 -0.84 -20.21
C THR A 103 -6.28 -0.82 -18.69
N ILE A 104 -5.62 0.11 -18.02
CA ILE A 104 -5.74 0.30 -16.56
C ILE A 104 -7.17 0.67 -16.19
N ALA A 105 -7.79 1.61 -16.92
CA ALA A 105 -9.18 1.99 -16.69
C ALA A 105 -10.15 0.83 -16.89
N ALA A 106 -9.97 0.02 -17.94
CA ALA A 106 -10.80 -1.16 -18.19
C ALA A 106 -10.64 -2.21 -17.07
N THR A 107 -9.42 -2.45 -16.63
CA THR A 107 -9.13 -3.38 -15.53
C THR A 107 -9.75 -2.91 -14.21
N TYR A 108 -9.59 -1.62 -13.87
CA TYR A 108 -10.22 -1.00 -12.70
C TYR A 108 -11.74 -1.10 -12.76
N PHE A 109 -12.33 -0.76 -13.91
CA PHE A 109 -13.77 -0.86 -14.11
C PHE A 109 -14.30 -2.29 -13.95
N GLY A 110 -13.57 -3.29 -14.47
CA GLY A 110 -13.88 -4.70 -14.27
C GLY A 110 -13.90 -5.08 -12.78
N ASN A 111 -12.91 -4.61 -12.01
CA ASN A 111 -12.87 -4.83 -10.57
C ASN A 111 -14.07 -4.19 -9.84
N VAL A 112 -14.43 -2.95 -10.20
CA VAL A 112 -15.64 -2.29 -9.65
C VAL A 112 -16.90 -3.08 -9.98
N LYS A 113 -17.04 -3.57 -11.22
CA LYS A 113 -18.19 -4.41 -11.63
C LYS A 113 -18.26 -5.71 -10.84
N LYS A 114 -17.14 -6.35 -10.58
CA LYS A 114 -17.05 -7.52 -9.70
C LYS A 114 -17.58 -7.20 -8.29
N ASP A 115 -17.14 -6.09 -7.70
CA ASP A 115 -17.58 -5.71 -6.36
C ASP A 115 -19.08 -5.39 -6.30
N VAL A 116 -19.61 -4.71 -7.32
CA VAL A 116 -21.06 -4.45 -7.46
C VAL A 116 -21.83 -5.76 -7.63
N PHE A 117 -21.32 -6.70 -8.41
CA PHE A 117 -21.95 -8.02 -8.58
C PHE A 117 -22.03 -8.77 -7.24
N LEU A 118 -20.90 -8.88 -6.52
CA LEU A 118 -20.87 -9.58 -5.24
C LEU A 118 -21.72 -8.89 -4.16
N MET A 119 -21.76 -7.56 -4.16
CA MET A 119 -22.61 -6.77 -3.28
C MET A 119 -24.10 -7.13 -3.52
N ARG A 120 -24.53 -7.13 -4.78
CA ARG A 120 -25.91 -7.44 -5.15
C ARG A 120 -26.28 -8.90 -4.88
N ALA A 121 -25.40 -9.84 -5.28
CA ALA A 121 -25.61 -11.27 -5.09
C ALA A 121 -25.82 -11.63 -3.60
N ARG A 122 -25.09 -10.96 -2.70
CA ARG A 122 -25.18 -11.20 -1.25
C ARG A 122 -26.17 -10.29 -0.51
N GLY A 123 -26.92 -9.47 -1.22
CA GLY A 123 -27.96 -8.60 -0.65
C GLY A 123 -27.43 -7.49 0.27
N TYR A 124 -26.25 -6.95 0.00
CA TYR A 124 -25.75 -5.74 0.70
C TYR A 124 -26.35 -4.48 0.07
N HIS A 125 -26.52 -3.43 0.89
CA HIS A 125 -27.01 -2.13 0.40
C HIS A 125 -25.96 -1.36 -0.39
N SER A 126 -24.67 -1.55 -0.09
CA SER A 126 -23.56 -0.90 -0.81
C SER A 126 -22.29 -1.75 -0.80
N CYS A 127 -21.40 -1.48 -1.76
CA CYS A 127 -20.07 -2.08 -1.77
C CYS A 127 -19.27 -1.69 -0.52
N LEU A 128 -19.43 -0.47 -0.03
CA LEU A 128 -18.79 0.00 1.20
C LEU A 128 -19.24 -0.82 2.42
N GLN A 129 -20.56 -1.02 2.59
CA GLN A 129 -21.05 -1.88 3.66
C GLN A 129 -20.47 -3.29 3.57
N ARG A 130 -20.46 -3.89 2.38
CA ARG A 130 -19.90 -5.23 2.17
C ARG A 130 -18.42 -5.31 2.54
N ALA A 131 -17.63 -4.29 2.19
CA ALA A 131 -16.21 -4.24 2.48
C ALA A 131 -15.92 -4.12 3.99
N LEU A 132 -16.71 -3.35 4.72
CA LEU A 132 -16.50 -3.06 6.14
C LEU A 132 -17.10 -4.10 7.08
N GLU A 133 -18.14 -4.83 6.65
CA GLU A 133 -18.86 -5.77 7.52
C GLU A 133 -18.00 -6.98 7.91
N GLY A 134 -17.02 -7.37 7.07
CA GLY A 134 -16.05 -8.41 7.39
C GLY A 134 -15.22 -8.11 8.64
N GLU A 135 -14.86 -6.85 8.82
CA GLU A 135 -14.05 -6.34 9.94
C GLU A 135 -14.90 -5.77 11.09
N ASP A 136 -16.23 -5.91 11.02
CA ASP A 136 -17.17 -5.34 11.99
C ASP A 136 -17.06 -3.81 12.15
N VAL A 137 -16.76 -3.11 11.07
CA VAL A 137 -16.64 -1.65 11.05
C VAL A 137 -17.94 -1.03 10.55
N PRO A 138 -18.66 -0.25 11.35
CA PRO A 138 -19.83 0.50 10.89
C PRO A 138 -19.45 1.53 9.81
N VAL A 139 -20.33 1.73 8.81
CA VAL A 139 -20.13 2.72 7.72
C VAL A 139 -19.86 4.12 8.27
N CYS A 140 -20.53 4.49 9.38
CA CYS A 140 -20.32 5.78 10.01
C CYS A 140 -18.88 6.02 10.51
N VAL A 141 -18.11 4.99 10.81
CA VAL A 141 -16.68 5.12 11.17
C VAL A 141 -15.88 5.58 9.96
N TYR A 142 -16.14 4.99 8.80
CA TYR A 142 -15.51 5.38 7.55
C TYR A 142 -15.88 6.82 7.15
N GLU A 143 -17.16 7.16 7.23
CA GLU A 143 -17.66 8.51 6.92
C GLU A 143 -17.07 9.55 7.89
N ASN A 144 -16.98 9.21 9.18
CA ASN A 144 -16.39 10.08 10.19
C ASN A 144 -14.88 10.27 9.96
N LEU A 145 -14.16 9.23 9.52
CA LEU A 145 -12.75 9.36 9.13
C LEU A 145 -12.59 10.40 8.01
N ILE A 146 -13.40 10.31 6.95
CA ILE A 146 -13.38 11.27 5.85
C ILE A 146 -13.69 12.68 6.35
N ALA A 147 -14.74 12.83 7.17
CA ALA A 147 -15.12 14.12 7.73
C ALA A 147 -13.99 14.72 8.57
N SER A 148 -13.37 13.91 9.44
CA SER A 148 -12.23 14.34 10.27
C SER A 148 -11.00 14.76 9.44
N VAL A 149 -10.71 14.04 8.37
CA VAL A 149 -9.63 14.43 7.43
C VAL A 149 -9.96 15.76 6.77
N HIS A 150 -11.20 15.95 6.28
CA HIS A 150 -11.62 17.20 5.64
C HIS A 150 -11.56 18.38 6.60
N GLU A 151 -11.97 18.19 7.85
CA GLU A 151 -11.91 19.23 8.90
C GLU A 151 -10.48 19.69 9.17
N ASN A 152 -9.49 18.76 9.07
CA ASN A 152 -8.07 19.03 9.32
C ASN A 152 -7.27 19.38 8.06
N LEU A 153 -7.87 19.39 6.86
CA LEU A 153 -7.18 19.83 5.63
C LEU A 153 -6.51 21.20 5.71
N PRO A 154 -7.08 22.22 6.42
CA PRO A 154 -6.42 23.50 6.58
C PRO A 154 -5.00 23.40 7.19
N ASP A 155 -4.75 22.46 8.11
CA ASP A 155 -3.43 22.26 8.69
C ASP A 155 -2.47 21.62 7.69
N MET A 156 -2.94 20.67 6.87
CA MET A 156 -2.16 20.15 5.76
C MET A 156 -1.80 21.24 4.76
N HIS A 157 -2.75 22.10 4.40
CA HIS A 157 -2.51 23.23 3.50
C HIS A 157 -1.48 24.20 4.07
N ARG A 158 -1.52 24.47 5.39
CA ARG A 158 -0.50 25.29 6.08
C ARG A 158 0.88 24.67 6.02
N TYR A 159 0.97 23.35 6.21
CA TYR A 159 2.22 22.59 6.07
C TYR A 159 2.77 22.67 4.64
N ILE A 160 1.94 22.46 3.63
CA ILE A 160 2.34 22.58 2.23
C ILE A 160 2.80 24.01 1.90
N ALA A 161 2.11 25.04 2.38
CA ALA A 161 2.50 26.43 2.22
C ALA A 161 3.84 26.74 2.93
N LEU A 162 4.10 26.14 4.10
CA LEU A 162 5.38 26.22 4.79
C LEU A 162 6.49 25.60 3.92
N ARG A 163 6.29 24.38 3.41
CA ARG A 163 7.25 23.71 2.52
C ARG A 163 7.59 24.57 1.31
N LYS A 164 6.58 25.08 0.62
CA LYS A 164 6.74 25.99 -0.54
C LYS A 164 7.65 27.17 -0.20
N ARG A 165 7.40 27.82 0.94
CA ARG A 165 8.18 28.98 1.41
C ARG A 165 9.61 28.62 1.76
N VAL A 166 9.82 27.51 2.49
CA VAL A 166 11.17 27.06 2.93
C VAL A 166 12.00 26.64 1.74
N LEU A 167 11.40 25.96 0.75
CA LEU A 167 12.09 25.52 -0.45
C LEU A 167 12.27 26.64 -1.49
N GLY A 168 11.65 27.82 -1.28
CA GLY A 168 11.78 28.99 -2.18
C GLY A 168 11.09 28.79 -3.53
N TYR A 169 10.01 28.02 -3.60
CA TYR A 169 9.31 27.72 -4.86
C TYR A 169 8.14 28.69 -5.07
N ASP A 170 7.98 29.17 -6.31
CA ASP A 170 6.78 29.94 -6.72
C ASP A 170 5.53 29.04 -6.81
N GLU A 171 5.71 27.81 -7.28
CA GLU A 171 4.68 26.77 -7.33
C GLU A 171 5.24 25.47 -6.79
N GLN A 172 4.43 24.74 -6.01
CA GLN A 172 4.77 23.41 -5.51
C GLN A 172 4.00 22.36 -6.29
N HIS A 173 4.71 21.38 -6.82
CA HIS A 173 4.18 20.25 -7.57
C HIS A 173 4.27 18.96 -6.77
N MET A 174 3.64 17.89 -7.26
CA MET A 174 3.66 16.58 -6.62
C MET A 174 5.09 16.02 -6.44
N TYR A 175 5.98 16.29 -7.36
CA TYR A 175 7.39 15.90 -7.27
C TYR A 175 8.20 16.70 -6.23
N ASP A 176 7.62 17.70 -5.58
CA ASP A 176 8.28 18.48 -4.53
C ASP A 176 7.89 18.05 -3.10
N ILE A 177 6.91 17.13 -2.97
CA ILE A 177 6.35 16.74 -1.67
C ILE A 177 7.39 16.07 -0.77
N TYR A 178 8.30 15.29 -1.35
CA TYR A 178 9.32 14.54 -0.61
C TYR A 178 10.66 15.26 -0.53
N ALA A 179 10.80 16.45 -1.15
CA ALA A 179 12.04 17.23 -1.06
C ALA A 179 12.41 17.51 0.40
N PRO A 180 13.67 17.28 0.83
CA PRO A 180 14.08 17.52 2.20
C PRO A 180 14.02 19.01 2.56
N LEU A 181 13.48 19.34 3.74
CA LEU A 181 13.38 20.70 4.25
C LEU A 181 14.62 21.11 5.06
N VAL A 182 15.32 20.13 5.62
CA VAL A 182 16.49 20.35 6.46
C VAL A 182 17.73 20.04 5.65
N GLU A 183 18.67 20.99 5.62
CA GLU A 183 20.01 20.78 5.07
C GLU A 183 20.77 19.82 6.00
N ASP A 184 21.68 19.04 5.49
CA ASP A 184 22.61 18.17 6.23
C ASP A 184 21.97 17.01 7.07
N ALA A 185 20.73 16.61 6.75
CA ALA A 185 20.07 15.47 7.41
C ALA A 185 20.19 14.14 6.60
N GLU A 186 21.14 14.05 5.67
CA GLU A 186 21.36 12.79 4.92
C GLU A 186 22.12 11.79 5.78
N LEU A 187 21.42 10.75 6.22
CA LEU A 187 22.00 9.56 6.79
C LEU A 187 22.12 8.49 5.70
N LYS A 188 23.33 8.26 5.20
CA LYS A 188 23.61 7.16 4.27
C LYS A 188 24.18 6.00 5.05
N LEU A 189 23.46 4.90 5.08
CA LEU A 189 23.86 3.66 5.75
C LEU A 189 24.01 2.54 4.74
N SER A 190 24.98 1.66 4.96
CA SER A 190 24.97 0.35 4.33
C SER A 190 23.81 -0.49 4.88
N TYR A 191 23.45 -1.58 4.22
CA TYR A 191 22.45 -2.49 4.74
C TYR A 191 22.87 -3.09 6.10
N GLU A 192 24.13 -3.43 6.23
CA GLU A 192 24.72 -3.97 7.44
C GLU A 192 24.64 -2.97 8.60
N ASP A 193 25.03 -1.72 8.38
CA ASP A 193 24.93 -0.65 9.39
C ASP A 193 23.47 -0.39 9.77
N ALA A 194 22.53 -0.46 8.80
CA ALA A 194 21.10 -0.31 9.07
C ALA A 194 20.55 -1.46 9.92
N CYS A 195 21.00 -2.71 9.69
CA CYS A 195 20.64 -3.86 10.51
C CYS A 195 21.11 -3.69 11.96
N ASP A 196 22.35 -3.23 12.16
CA ASP A 196 22.91 -3.01 13.48
C ASP A 196 22.15 -1.89 14.22
N LEU A 197 21.86 -0.78 13.53
CA LEU A 197 21.07 0.33 14.07
C LEU A 197 19.65 -0.11 14.46
N VAL A 198 19.00 -0.95 13.66
CA VAL A 198 17.67 -1.49 13.98
C VAL A 198 17.72 -2.35 15.24
N VAL A 199 18.71 -3.23 15.36
CA VAL A 199 18.87 -4.07 16.55
C VAL A 199 19.15 -3.24 17.79
N GLU A 200 19.98 -2.20 17.69
CA GLU A 200 20.26 -1.26 18.80
C GLU A 200 19.00 -0.49 19.19
N GLY A 201 18.26 0.05 18.21
CA GLY A 201 17.02 0.80 18.45
C GLY A 201 15.91 -0.02 19.08
N LEU A 202 15.90 -1.34 18.85
CA LEU A 202 14.94 -2.30 19.42
C LEU A 202 15.45 -3.00 20.69
N ALA A 203 16.61 -2.61 21.24
CA ALA A 203 17.16 -3.16 22.47
C ALA A 203 16.17 -3.17 23.67
N PRO A 204 15.26 -2.16 23.81
CA PRO A 204 14.25 -2.20 24.88
C PRO A 204 13.30 -3.40 24.84
N LEU A 205 13.19 -4.11 23.71
CA LEU A 205 12.37 -5.34 23.59
C LEU A 205 13.07 -6.59 24.17
N GLY A 206 14.32 -6.47 24.60
CA GLY A 206 15.10 -7.52 25.25
C GLY A 206 16.01 -8.31 24.32
N GLU A 207 16.94 -9.08 24.94
CA GLU A 207 18.01 -9.80 24.22
C GLU A 207 17.47 -10.91 23.32
N ASP A 208 16.39 -11.59 23.70
CA ASP A 208 15.77 -12.65 22.89
C ASP A 208 15.26 -12.09 21.56
N TYR A 209 14.60 -10.92 21.60
CA TYR A 209 14.11 -10.24 20.42
C TYR A 209 15.27 -9.76 19.52
N GLY A 210 16.29 -9.15 20.10
CA GLY A 210 17.50 -8.71 19.37
C GLY A 210 18.22 -9.88 18.70
N SER A 211 18.33 -11.03 19.39
CA SER A 211 18.93 -12.26 18.85
C SER A 211 18.12 -12.83 17.69
N LEU A 212 16.77 -12.79 17.79
CA LEU A 212 15.88 -13.23 16.71
C LEU A 212 16.02 -12.33 15.47
N LEU A 213 16.12 -11.01 15.64
CA LEU A 213 16.36 -10.07 14.54
C LEU A 213 17.69 -10.34 13.82
N ARG A 214 18.80 -10.47 14.58
CA ARG A 214 20.10 -10.79 13.98
C ARG A 214 20.07 -12.09 13.20
N ARG A 215 19.41 -13.12 13.74
CA ARG A 215 19.22 -14.38 13.05
C ARG A 215 18.42 -14.19 11.75
N GLY A 216 17.34 -13.42 11.78
CA GLY A 216 16.51 -13.14 10.61
C GLY A 216 17.28 -12.45 9.48
N PHE A 217 18.14 -11.49 9.83
CA PHE A 217 19.01 -10.82 8.85
C PHE A 217 20.07 -11.77 8.29
N ALA A 218 20.70 -12.59 9.14
CA ALA A 218 21.75 -13.52 8.73
C ALA A 218 21.24 -14.72 7.92
N GLU A 219 20.05 -15.22 8.21
CA GLU A 219 19.44 -16.39 7.55
C GLU A 219 18.60 -16.00 6.31
N GLY A 220 18.61 -14.74 5.90
CA GLY A 220 17.93 -14.31 4.67
C GLY A 220 16.40 -14.26 4.76
N TRP A 221 15.84 -13.93 5.93
CA TRP A 221 14.39 -13.71 6.07
C TRP A 221 13.93 -12.41 5.40
N VAL A 222 14.88 -11.55 5.06
CA VAL A 222 14.66 -10.28 4.35
C VAL A 222 15.22 -10.40 2.95
N ASP A 223 14.40 -10.21 1.94
CA ASP A 223 14.81 -10.11 0.54
C ASP A 223 15.12 -8.64 0.22
N VAL A 224 16.40 -8.27 0.33
CA VAL A 224 16.87 -6.87 0.41
C VAL A 224 16.90 -6.17 -0.95
N CYS A 225 17.46 -6.85 -1.97
CA CYS A 225 17.80 -6.18 -3.22
C CYS A 225 16.61 -6.12 -4.18
N GLU A 226 16.44 -4.97 -4.83
CA GLU A 226 15.55 -4.84 -5.97
C GLU A 226 16.12 -5.63 -7.16
N THR A 227 15.30 -6.46 -7.79
CA THR A 227 15.67 -7.25 -8.98
C THR A 227 14.55 -7.23 -10.01
N PRO A 228 14.84 -7.35 -11.31
CA PRO A 228 13.82 -7.45 -12.35
C PRO A 228 12.81 -8.57 -12.05
N GLY A 229 11.51 -8.24 -12.13
CA GLY A 229 10.41 -9.16 -11.85
C GLY A 229 10.06 -9.34 -10.38
N LYS A 230 10.80 -8.73 -9.45
CA LYS A 230 10.46 -8.69 -8.03
C LYS A 230 9.36 -7.67 -7.78
N ARG A 231 8.30 -8.09 -7.10
CA ARG A 231 7.20 -7.19 -6.73
C ARG A 231 7.67 -6.14 -5.72
N SER A 232 7.37 -4.88 -6.00
CA SER A 232 7.56 -3.78 -5.06
C SER A 232 6.46 -3.73 -4.01
N GLY A 233 6.79 -3.25 -2.80
CA GLY A 233 5.83 -3.01 -1.73
C GLY A 233 6.21 -3.70 -0.42
N ALA A 234 5.36 -3.52 0.58
CA ALA A 234 5.46 -4.17 1.88
C ALA A 234 4.09 -4.73 2.28
N TYR A 235 4.09 -5.85 2.98
CA TYR A 235 2.87 -6.42 3.56
C TYR A 235 3.17 -7.00 4.94
N SER A 236 2.14 -7.05 5.77
CA SER A 236 2.15 -7.77 7.04
C SER A 236 1.00 -8.77 7.04
N THR A 237 1.27 -9.98 7.45
CA THR A 237 0.24 -11.03 7.57
C THR A 237 0.46 -11.81 8.86
N GLY A 238 -0.63 -12.26 9.48
CA GLY A 238 -0.61 -13.12 10.64
C GLY A 238 -1.29 -14.46 10.33
N ILE A 239 -0.81 -15.50 10.95
CA ILE A 239 -1.41 -16.83 10.92
C ILE A 239 -1.75 -17.18 12.35
N PHE A 240 -2.99 -17.62 12.60
CA PHE A 240 -3.32 -18.25 13.87
C PHE A 240 -2.77 -19.66 13.87
N GLY A 241 -1.87 -19.95 14.83
CA GLY A 241 -1.33 -21.28 15.08
C GLY A 241 -2.25 -22.12 15.95
#